data_3304f41215db814208e7cf2fc35702e2
#
_entry.id   3304f41215db814208e7cf2fc35702e2
#
_cell.length_a   1.000
_cell.length_b   1.000
_cell.length_c   1.000
_cell.angle_alpha   90.00
_cell.angle_beta   90.00
_cell.angle_gamma   90.00
#
_symmetry.space_group_name_H-M   'P 1'
#
loop_
_entity.id
_entity.type
_entity.pdbx_description
1 polymer ?
#
loop_
_entity_poly.entity_id
_entity_poly.type
_entity_poly.pdbx_seq_one_letter_code
_entity_poly.pdbx_strand_id
1 'polypeptide(L)'
;QKELLEEFRLGCEVGRAIGSHYFIIVPPLQRDPAGGPYTSVGAWLEPSLGTMNYRRVFRYTFLNDCDYNDLCKTYRQYVREQGHLRTLKEKAVQNPSIHDLVGTCFVHTGIKTVVQPESGFFDPQNPEKNNRVVPFSVREQQIREIHDLGVEKVYLHLDGWAEPGYDNQHPDYTPACQAAGGWEGMKSLVDTMHDFGYKFGIHDQYRDYYHAAPSYDENYACRLPDGTIPGHSYWAGGPQSYLCATQAPFYVKRNFAELKKNGIRLDGAYLDVFTCNEGDECANPEHVMTRRDCYTYRGNCFSWLLSQGILSSSEEVSDWAVPYLVFCHYAPYDFMLRPAETPKKGIPVPLFNLVYHDCVIEPWMMDRVSKDEDYMLYALLAGGAPYLVRDGAYPNTDGAFDGEKISLEEMTERCRVVTELHEKTALLELVRHECMTADGSVQKSEFSDGTYVICDFAEQIYEIGYGA
;
A
#
# COMPACT_ATOMS: atom_id res chain seq x y z
N GLN A 1 -14.71 -14.91 -19.44
CA GLN A 1 -15.14 -15.52 -18.16
C GLN A 1 -13.97 -15.92 -17.26
N LYS A 2 -12.90 -16.55 -17.82
CA LYS A 2 -11.73 -16.96 -17.04
C LYS A 2 -10.91 -15.72 -16.57
N GLU A 3 -10.88 -14.70 -17.35
CA GLU A 3 -10.19 -13.45 -17.18
C GLU A 3 -10.90 -12.54 -16.17
N LEU A 4 -12.20 -12.38 -16.29
CA LEU A 4 -13.07 -11.72 -15.29
C LEU A 4 -12.92 -12.34 -13.88
N LEU A 5 -12.64 -13.62 -13.80
CA LEU A 5 -12.58 -14.36 -12.55
C LEU A 5 -11.28 -14.17 -11.77
N GLU A 6 -10.16 -13.91 -12.46
CA GLU A 6 -8.90 -13.63 -11.75
C GLU A 6 -8.89 -12.23 -11.14
N GLU A 7 -9.56 -11.26 -11.76
CA GLU A 7 -9.71 -9.93 -11.19
C GLU A 7 -10.83 -9.85 -10.15
N PHE A 8 -11.87 -10.63 -10.30
CA PHE A 8 -12.84 -10.84 -9.23
C PHE A 8 -12.20 -11.52 -8.01
N ARG A 9 -11.16 -12.33 -8.21
CA ARG A 9 -10.31 -12.89 -7.16
C ARG A 9 -9.60 -11.78 -6.38
N LEU A 10 -9.08 -10.74 -7.03
CA LEU A 10 -8.47 -9.57 -6.38
C LEU A 10 -9.53 -8.76 -5.61
N GLY A 11 -10.70 -8.52 -6.18
CA GLY A 11 -11.82 -7.89 -5.47
C GLY A 11 -12.30 -8.70 -4.26
N CYS A 12 -12.18 -10.02 -4.31
CA CYS A 12 -12.46 -10.90 -3.17
C CYS A 12 -11.30 -10.98 -2.17
N GLU A 13 -10.07 -10.79 -2.61
CA GLU A 13 -8.91 -10.66 -1.72
C GLU A 13 -8.94 -9.36 -0.92
N VAL A 14 -9.55 -8.31 -1.41
CA VAL A 14 -9.85 -7.10 -0.62
C VAL A 14 -10.80 -7.39 0.54
N GLY A 15 -11.76 -8.32 0.39
CA GLY A 15 -12.62 -8.82 1.47
C GLY A 15 -11.92 -9.78 2.44
N ARG A 16 -10.69 -10.16 2.16
CA ARG A 16 -9.90 -11.17 2.85
C ARG A 16 -9.69 -10.88 4.33
N ALA A 17 -9.69 -9.64 4.73
CA ALA A 17 -9.20 -9.24 6.03
C ALA A 17 -10.27 -8.95 7.08
N ILE A 18 -11.55 -9.14 6.80
CA ILE A 18 -12.59 -8.99 7.81
C ILE A 18 -12.84 -10.32 8.51
N GLY A 19 -12.14 -10.54 9.60
CA GLY A 19 -12.49 -11.56 10.57
C GLY A 19 -12.26 -13.01 10.14
N SER A 20 -11.16 -13.29 9.44
CA SER A 20 -10.76 -14.67 9.08
C SER A 20 -11.68 -15.36 8.07
N HIS A 21 -12.31 -14.61 7.17
CA HIS A 21 -13.17 -15.16 6.14
C HIS A 21 -12.69 -14.77 4.76
N TYR A 22 -12.48 -15.77 3.90
CA TYR A 22 -12.18 -15.54 2.49
C TYR A 22 -13.32 -16.05 1.62
N PHE A 23 -13.57 -15.31 0.56
CA PHE A 23 -14.21 -15.86 -0.60
C PHE A 23 -13.12 -16.07 -1.65
N ILE A 24 -12.76 -17.30 -1.89
CA ILE A 24 -11.92 -17.65 -3.02
C ILE A 24 -12.84 -18.05 -4.15
N ILE A 25 -12.76 -17.33 -5.25
CA ILE A 25 -13.22 -17.86 -6.51
C ILE A 25 -12.13 -18.83 -6.96
N VAL A 26 -12.38 -20.10 -6.79
CA VAL A 26 -11.54 -21.13 -7.36
C VAL A 26 -11.96 -21.29 -8.81
N PRO A 27 -11.14 -20.87 -9.80
CA PRO A 27 -11.40 -21.26 -11.16
C PRO A 27 -11.36 -22.79 -11.18
N PRO A 28 -12.42 -23.48 -11.58
CA PRO A 28 -12.42 -24.92 -11.50
C PRO A 28 -11.44 -25.47 -12.49
N LEU A 29 -10.55 -26.27 -12.00
CA LEU A 29 -9.86 -27.27 -12.79
C LEU A 29 -10.83 -28.40 -13.23
N GLN A 30 -12.06 -28.36 -12.75
CA GLN A 30 -13.09 -29.33 -13.08
C GLN A 30 -13.84 -28.88 -14.32
N ARG A 31 -14.13 -29.82 -15.18
CA ARG A 31 -15.03 -29.65 -16.33
C ARG A 31 -16.41 -30.15 -15.92
N ASP A 32 -17.45 -29.50 -16.39
CA ASP A 32 -18.78 -30.04 -16.26
C ASP A 32 -18.90 -31.41 -17.03
N PRO A 33 -19.93 -32.18 -16.78
CA PRO A 33 -20.14 -33.46 -17.52
C PRO A 33 -20.23 -33.29 -19.04
N ALA A 34 -20.55 -32.10 -19.54
CA ALA A 34 -20.54 -31.77 -20.96
C ALA A 34 -19.16 -31.30 -21.46
N GLY A 35 -18.15 -31.24 -20.57
CA GLY A 35 -16.77 -30.94 -20.92
C GLY A 35 -16.39 -29.47 -20.92
N GLY A 36 -17.30 -28.57 -20.58
CA GLY A 36 -17.04 -27.14 -20.43
C GLY A 36 -16.40 -26.80 -19.07
N PRO A 37 -15.63 -25.70 -18.98
CA PRO A 37 -15.18 -25.18 -17.69
C PRO A 37 -16.38 -24.56 -16.95
N TYR A 38 -16.49 -24.81 -15.66
CA TYR A 38 -17.41 -24.09 -14.79
C TYR A 38 -16.65 -23.45 -13.62
N THR A 39 -17.24 -22.44 -13.02
CA THR A 39 -16.69 -21.70 -11.92
C THR A 39 -17.48 -21.98 -10.65
N SER A 40 -16.78 -22.18 -9.56
CA SER A 40 -17.40 -22.28 -8.25
C SER A 40 -16.84 -21.21 -7.31
N VAL A 41 -17.68 -20.73 -6.41
CA VAL A 41 -17.29 -19.86 -5.30
C VAL A 41 -17.10 -20.74 -4.07
N GLY A 42 -15.88 -20.75 -3.55
CA GLY A 42 -15.55 -21.44 -2.30
C GLY A 42 -15.34 -20.43 -1.16
N ALA A 43 -15.71 -20.83 0.06
CA ALA A 43 -15.37 -20.07 1.25
C ALA A 43 -14.18 -20.73 1.95
N TRP A 44 -13.21 -19.92 2.32
CA TRP A 44 -12.11 -20.33 3.16
C TRP A 44 -12.32 -19.79 4.57
N LEU A 45 -12.34 -20.68 5.56
CA LEU A 45 -12.51 -20.34 6.96
C LEU A 45 -11.23 -20.73 7.70
N GLU A 46 -10.52 -19.74 8.22
CA GLU A 46 -9.28 -20.00 8.94
C GLU A 46 -9.51 -20.22 10.44
N PRO A 47 -8.86 -21.24 11.03
CA PRO A 47 -8.77 -21.33 12.47
C PRO A 47 -7.90 -20.20 13.03
N SER A 48 -8.15 -19.85 14.29
CA SER A 48 -7.23 -19.03 15.06
C SER A 48 -6.88 -19.74 16.35
N LEU A 49 -5.59 -19.83 16.66
CA LEU A 49 -5.05 -20.62 17.77
C LEU A 49 -5.53 -22.09 17.74
N GLY A 50 -5.57 -22.65 16.54
CA GLY A 50 -6.00 -24.03 16.33
C GLY A 50 -7.49 -24.28 16.49
N THR A 51 -8.30 -23.25 16.65
CA THR A 51 -9.75 -23.38 16.88
C THR A 51 -10.58 -22.53 15.93
N MET A 52 -11.83 -22.98 15.68
CA MET A 52 -12.82 -22.26 14.87
C MET A 52 -13.83 -21.56 15.79
N ASN A 53 -13.36 -20.81 16.74
CA ASN A 53 -14.11 -20.31 17.90
C ASN A 53 -14.85 -19.00 17.63
N TYR A 54 -15.47 -18.87 16.45
CA TYR A 54 -16.22 -17.68 16.06
C TYR A 54 -17.47 -18.03 15.24
N ARG A 55 -18.45 -17.10 15.22
CA ARG A 55 -19.66 -17.25 14.43
C ARG A 55 -19.31 -17.12 12.94
N ARG A 56 -19.72 -18.10 12.14
CA ARG A 56 -19.58 -18.12 10.68
C ARG A 56 -20.92 -17.75 10.05
N VAL A 57 -20.88 -16.85 9.11
CA VAL A 57 -22.07 -16.37 8.40
C VAL A 57 -21.75 -16.35 6.90
N PHE A 58 -22.63 -16.91 6.10
CA PHE A 58 -22.62 -16.79 4.66
C PHE A 58 -23.80 -15.92 4.25
N ARG A 59 -23.54 -14.91 3.42
CA ARG A 59 -24.58 -14.09 2.79
C ARG A 59 -24.50 -14.33 1.30
N TYR A 60 -25.62 -14.73 0.69
CA TYR A 60 -25.79 -14.82 -0.73
C TYR A 60 -26.71 -13.71 -1.18
N THR A 61 -26.29 -12.94 -2.20
CA THR A 61 -27.08 -11.92 -2.84
C THR A 61 -27.29 -12.32 -4.29
N PHE A 62 -28.53 -12.40 -4.71
CA PHE A 62 -28.90 -12.75 -6.08
C PHE A 62 -29.36 -11.49 -6.80
N LEU A 63 -28.71 -11.18 -7.91
CA LEU A 63 -28.97 -10.02 -8.73
C LEU A 63 -29.42 -10.49 -10.12
N ASN A 64 -30.36 -9.75 -10.74
CA ASN A 64 -30.78 -9.99 -12.12
C ASN A 64 -30.12 -8.95 -13.02
N ASP A 65 -29.75 -9.35 -14.25
CA ASP A 65 -29.16 -8.47 -15.26
C ASP A 65 -28.07 -7.54 -14.72
N CYS A 66 -27.14 -8.13 -13.95
CA CYS A 66 -26.08 -7.42 -13.26
C CYS A 66 -24.71 -7.62 -13.92
N ASP A 67 -23.83 -6.66 -13.73
CA ASP A 67 -22.43 -6.73 -14.06
C ASP A 67 -21.53 -6.61 -12.79
N TYR A 68 -20.20 -6.49 -12.98
CA TYR A 68 -19.27 -6.33 -11.87
C TYR A 68 -19.44 -5.02 -11.10
N ASN A 69 -20.00 -3.96 -11.72
CA ASN A 69 -20.33 -2.72 -11.02
C ASN A 69 -21.37 -2.99 -9.92
N ASP A 70 -22.43 -3.73 -10.25
CA ASP A 70 -23.49 -4.09 -9.30
C ASP A 70 -22.93 -4.95 -8.15
N LEU A 71 -22.00 -5.86 -8.45
CA LEU A 71 -21.30 -6.64 -7.43
C LEU A 71 -20.50 -5.74 -6.50
N CYS A 72 -19.70 -4.81 -7.04
CA CYS A 72 -18.93 -3.86 -6.26
C CYS A 72 -19.82 -2.95 -5.40
N LYS A 73 -20.92 -2.44 -5.95
CA LYS A 73 -21.89 -1.60 -5.21
C LYS A 73 -22.58 -2.38 -4.11
N THR A 74 -22.96 -3.63 -4.37
CA THR A 74 -23.53 -4.53 -3.36
C THR A 74 -22.54 -4.79 -2.22
N TYR A 75 -21.25 -5.01 -2.56
CA TYR A 75 -20.21 -5.21 -1.56
C TYR A 75 -19.91 -3.92 -0.79
N ARG A 76 -19.79 -2.77 -1.46
CA ARG A 76 -19.63 -1.46 -0.84
C ARG A 76 -20.75 -1.18 0.17
N GLN A 77 -22.01 -1.48 -0.20
CA GLN A 77 -23.16 -1.35 0.72
C GLN A 77 -22.98 -2.25 1.95
N TYR A 78 -22.60 -3.50 1.75
CA TYR A 78 -22.34 -4.43 2.86
C TYR A 78 -21.25 -3.92 3.80
N VAL A 79 -20.12 -3.46 3.27
CA VAL A 79 -18.99 -2.94 4.08
C VAL A 79 -19.44 -1.70 4.86
N ARG A 80 -20.25 -0.83 4.25
CA ARG A 80 -20.86 0.34 4.92
C ARG A 80 -21.77 -0.09 6.08
N GLU A 81 -22.63 -1.08 5.86
CA GLU A 81 -23.51 -1.64 6.91
C GLU A 81 -22.73 -2.25 8.07
N GLN A 82 -21.55 -2.80 7.82
CA GLN A 82 -20.66 -3.32 8.86
C GLN A 82 -19.86 -2.21 9.59
N GLY A 83 -19.94 -0.96 9.15
CA GLY A 83 -19.20 0.17 9.73
C GLY A 83 -17.71 0.20 9.35
N HIS A 84 -17.30 -0.55 8.33
CA HIS A 84 -15.91 -0.62 7.87
C HIS A 84 -15.62 0.30 6.67
N LEU A 85 -16.64 0.81 5.98
CA LEU A 85 -16.46 1.82 4.94
C LEU A 85 -16.40 3.19 5.60
N ARG A 86 -15.24 3.84 5.51
CA ARG A 86 -15.01 5.19 6.01
C ARG A 86 -14.32 6.01 4.94
N THR A 87 -15.03 7.02 4.44
CA THR A 87 -14.53 7.89 3.37
C THR A 87 -13.42 8.83 3.85
N LEU A 88 -12.60 9.33 2.93
CA LEU A 88 -11.61 10.38 3.21
C LEU A 88 -12.26 11.64 3.79
N LYS A 89 -13.46 12.01 3.31
CA LYS A 89 -14.25 13.12 3.88
C LYS A 89 -14.59 12.89 5.35
N GLU A 90 -15.03 11.68 5.70
CA GLU A 90 -15.36 11.31 7.09
C GLU A 90 -14.10 11.28 7.98
N LYS A 91 -12.96 10.81 7.45
CA LYS A 91 -11.67 10.84 8.15
C LYS A 91 -11.16 12.26 8.33
N ALA A 92 -11.34 13.12 7.33
CA ALA A 92 -10.91 14.52 7.36
C ALA A 92 -11.60 15.36 8.44
N VAL A 93 -12.78 14.95 8.92
CA VAL A 93 -13.43 15.60 10.10
C VAL A 93 -12.54 15.51 11.34
N GLN A 94 -11.76 14.43 11.48
CA GLN A 94 -10.84 14.23 12.61
C GLN A 94 -9.43 14.73 12.31
N ASN A 95 -8.98 14.62 11.05
CA ASN A 95 -7.68 15.07 10.60
C ASN A 95 -7.81 15.85 9.28
N PRO A 96 -7.99 17.18 9.33
CA PRO A 96 -8.15 18.02 8.13
C PRO A 96 -6.97 17.95 7.15
N SER A 97 -5.77 17.59 7.61
CA SER A 97 -4.58 17.46 6.74
C SER A 97 -4.74 16.39 5.66
N ILE A 98 -5.76 15.54 5.72
CA ILE A 98 -6.11 14.62 4.63
C ILE A 98 -6.38 15.38 3.33
N HIS A 99 -6.96 16.58 3.41
CA HIS A 99 -7.20 17.43 2.24
C HIS A 99 -5.90 17.89 1.56
N ASP A 100 -4.79 17.94 2.28
CA ASP A 100 -3.49 18.33 1.73
C ASP A 100 -2.93 17.28 0.78
N LEU A 101 -3.40 16.02 0.86
CA LEU A 101 -3.00 14.96 -0.05
C LEU A 101 -3.82 14.91 -1.35
N VAL A 102 -4.88 15.72 -1.46
CA VAL A 102 -5.69 15.80 -2.69
C VAL A 102 -4.89 16.54 -3.76
N GLY A 103 -4.65 15.91 -4.90
CA GLY A 103 -3.82 16.45 -5.98
C GLY A 103 -2.32 16.45 -5.67
N THR A 104 -1.83 15.58 -4.80
CA THR A 104 -0.43 15.52 -4.39
C THR A 104 0.36 14.54 -5.27
N CYS A 105 1.58 14.92 -5.66
CA CYS A 105 2.59 14.00 -6.18
C CYS A 105 3.27 13.28 -5.03
N PHE A 106 3.35 11.96 -5.11
CA PHE A 106 4.10 11.16 -4.14
C PHE A 106 5.56 11.01 -4.60
N VAL A 107 6.48 11.15 -3.66
CA VAL A 107 7.92 10.93 -3.85
C VAL A 107 8.36 9.89 -2.84
N HIS A 108 8.96 8.81 -3.31
CA HIS A 108 9.50 7.74 -2.47
C HIS A 108 11.01 7.68 -2.66
N THR A 109 11.77 8.01 -1.64
CA THR A 109 13.24 7.94 -1.67
C THR A 109 13.79 7.32 -0.41
N GLY A 110 14.99 6.71 -0.52
CA GLY A 110 15.66 6.03 0.56
C GLY A 110 17.00 6.65 0.93
N ILE A 111 17.42 6.41 2.16
CA ILE A 111 18.68 6.92 2.73
C ILE A 111 19.72 5.81 2.81
N LYS A 112 19.42 4.72 3.49
CA LYS A 112 20.40 3.68 3.78
C LYS A 112 19.83 2.28 3.49
N THR A 113 20.58 1.54 2.69
CA THR A 113 20.42 0.11 2.48
C THR A 113 21.58 -0.61 3.13
N VAL A 114 21.31 -1.64 3.93
CA VAL A 114 22.31 -2.58 4.44
C VAL A 114 21.69 -3.97 4.34
N VAL A 115 22.28 -4.84 3.53
CA VAL A 115 21.84 -6.23 3.40
C VAL A 115 22.77 -7.11 4.23
N GLN A 116 22.21 -7.79 5.23
CA GLN A 116 22.96 -8.69 6.09
C GLN A 116 23.35 -9.96 5.32
N PRO A 117 24.53 -10.56 5.64
CA PRO A 117 25.00 -11.77 4.95
C PRO A 117 24.03 -12.96 4.97
N GLU A 118 23.17 -13.03 6.01
CA GLU A 118 22.17 -14.07 6.18
C GLU A 118 20.85 -13.78 5.46
N SER A 119 20.73 -12.60 4.83
CA SER A 119 19.55 -12.20 4.07
C SER A 119 19.45 -12.95 2.73
N GLY A 120 18.21 -13.24 2.31
CA GLY A 120 17.94 -13.75 0.97
C GLY A 120 18.29 -12.79 -0.17
N PHE A 121 18.45 -11.49 0.13
CA PHE A 121 18.88 -10.47 -0.83
C PHE A 121 20.39 -10.24 -0.90
N PHE A 122 21.18 -10.91 -0.06
CA PHE A 122 22.61 -10.68 -0.03
C PHE A 122 23.27 -11.12 -1.35
N ASP A 123 24.00 -10.20 -1.98
CA ASP A 123 24.74 -10.47 -3.21
C ASP A 123 26.24 -10.60 -2.90
N PRO A 124 26.76 -11.83 -2.79
CA PRO A 124 28.19 -12.05 -2.51
C PRO A 124 29.10 -11.75 -3.72
N GLN A 125 28.51 -11.66 -4.94
CA GLN A 125 29.27 -11.39 -6.16
C GLN A 125 29.46 -9.90 -6.40
N ASN A 126 28.54 -9.07 -5.90
CA ASN A 126 28.57 -7.60 -6.00
C ASN A 126 28.40 -6.99 -4.59
N PRO A 127 29.42 -7.08 -3.72
CA PRO A 127 29.32 -6.64 -2.32
C PRO A 127 28.91 -5.17 -2.16
N GLU A 128 29.25 -4.31 -3.12
CA GLU A 128 28.87 -2.89 -3.14
C GLU A 128 27.36 -2.66 -3.24
N LYS A 129 26.61 -3.62 -3.80
CA LYS A 129 25.14 -3.56 -3.86
C LYS A 129 24.47 -3.77 -2.52
N ASN A 130 25.17 -4.41 -1.56
CA ASN A 130 24.62 -4.70 -0.24
C ASN A 130 24.62 -3.49 0.69
N ASN A 131 25.33 -2.41 0.34
CA ASN A 131 25.47 -1.24 1.18
C ASN A 131 25.38 0.03 0.34
N ARG A 132 24.39 0.86 0.65
CA ARG A 132 24.22 2.17 0.01
C ARG A 132 23.83 3.19 1.07
N VAL A 133 24.44 4.37 1.00
CA VAL A 133 24.04 5.53 1.80
C VAL A 133 23.88 6.73 0.87
N VAL A 134 22.72 7.37 0.92
CA VAL A 134 22.45 8.64 0.24
C VAL A 134 22.28 9.71 1.32
N PRO A 135 23.10 10.76 1.37
CA PRO A 135 22.96 11.82 2.37
C PRO A 135 21.60 12.51 2.30
N PHE A 136 21.06 12.94 3.45
CA PHE A 136 19.82 13.73 3.52
C PHE A 136 19.91 15.00 2.65
N SER A 137 21.11 15.64 2.58
CA SER A 137 21.34 16.81 1.74
C SER A 137 21.17 16.55 0.24
N VAL A 138 21.46 15.32 -0.21
CA VAL A 138 21.21 14.93 -1.62
C VAL A 138 19.70 14.83 -1.87
N ARG A 139 18.95 14.25 -0.92
CA ARG A 139 17.49 14.19 -1.03
C ARG A 139 16.86 15.59 -0.96
N GLU A 140 17.39 16.46 -0.09
CA GLU A 140 16.99 17.86 -0.04
C GLU A 140 17.19 18.57 -1.38
N GLN A 141 18.32 18.34 -2.04
CA GLN A 141 18.58 18.92 -3.37
C GLN A 141 17.59 18.40 -4.42
N GLN A 142 17.26 17.10 -4.40
CA GLN A 142 16.23 16.54 -5.30
C GLN A 142 14.85 17.17 -5.06
N ILE A 143 14.48 17.44 -3.83
CA ILE A 143 13.22 18.12 -3.51
C ILE A 143 13.23 19.56 -4.05
N ARG A 144 14.35 20.28 -3.99
CA ARG A 144 14.50 21.61 -4.59
C ARG A 144 14.36 21.57 -6.11
N GLU A 145 14.93 20.58 -6.77
CA GLU A 145 14.79 20.37 -8.22
C GLU A 145 13.33 20.13 -8.62
N ILE A 146 12.60 19.30 -7.86
CA ILE A 146 11.16 19.08 -8.06
C ILE A 146 10.37 20.37 -7.89
N HIS A 147 10.69 21.18 -6.87
CA HIS A 147 10.06 22.47 -6.63
C HIS A 147 10.33 23.44 -7.78
N ASP A 148 11.57 23.50 -8.29
CA ASP A 148 11.97 24.38 -9.40
C ASP A 148 11.27 24.01 -10.73
N LEU A 149 10.82 22.77 -10.87
CA LEU A 149 9.97 22.31 -11.99
C LEU A 149 8.48 22.71 -11.82
N GLY A 150 8.13 23.42 -10.75
CA GLY A 150 6.78 23.94 -10.52
C GLY A 150 5.78 22.93 -9.95
N VAL A 151 6.25 21.85 -9.33
CA VAL A 151 5.36 20.90 -8.62
C VAL A 151 4.87 21.56 -7.33
N GLU A 152 3.57 21.80 -7.21
CA GLU A 152 3.00 22.59 -6.11
C GLU A 152 2.77 21.77 -4.82
N LYS A 153 2.45 20.48 -4.93
CA LYS A 153 2.14 19.60 -3.80
C LYS A 153 2.94 18.31 -3.88
N VAL A 154 3.69 18.03 -2.85
CA VAL A 154 4.51 16.81 -2.73
C VAL A 154 4.30 16.18 -1.35
N TYR A 155 4.18 14.87 -1.32
CA TYR A 155 4.34 14.06 -0.12
C TYR A 155 5.59 13.19 -0.28
N LEU A 156 6.60 13.43 0.54
CA LEU A 156 7.80 12.61 0.60
C LEU A 156 7.60 11.44 1.55
N HIS A 157 7.71 10.23 1.01
CA HIS A 157 7.88 8.98 1.76
C HIS A 157 9.37 8.66 1.83
N LEU A 158 9.95 8.72 3.02
CA LEU A 158 11.38 8.49 3.25
C LEU A 158 11.60 7.15 3.95
N ASP A 159 12.27 6.20 3.29
CA ASP A 159 12.64 4.93 3.86
C ASP A 159 14.13 4.83 4.22
N GLY A 160 14.54 3.80 4.95
CA GLY A 160 15.93 3.57 5.35
C GLY A 160 16.58 4.76 6.06
N TRP A 161 15.80 5.69 6.62
CA TRP A 161 16.28 6.93 7.22
C TRP A 161 17.10 6.75 8.50
N ALA A 162 16.99 5.60 9.12
CA ALA A 162 17.56 5.29 10.42
C ALA A 162 18.93 4.60 10.34
N GLU A 163 19.65 4.57 11.46
CA GLU A 163 21.02 4.05 11.52
C GLU A 163 21.19 2.61 11.05
N PRO A 164 20.28 1.66 11.36
CA PRO A 164 20.38 0.30 10.83
C PRO A 164 20.17 0.19 9.33
N GLY A 165 19.46 1.15 8.71
CA GLY A 165 19.02 1.08 7.31
C GLY A 165 17.66 0.41 7.13
N TYR A 166 17.24 0.36 5.87
CA TYR A 166 15.94 -0.20 5.46
C TYR A 166 15.84 -1.67 5.90
N ASP A 167 14.69 -2.03 6.45
CA ASP A 167 14.37 -3.39 6.92
C ASP A 167 15.43 -4.04 7.79
N ASN A 168 16.02 -3.26 8.70
CA ASN A 168 16.99 -3.74 9.66
C ASN A 168 16.63 -3.38 11.10
N GLN A 169 16.83 -4.30 12.00
CA GLN A 169 16.71 -4.15 13.46
C GLN A 169 15.36 -3.62 13.96
N HIS A 170 14.30 -3.72 13.15
CA HIS A 170 12.97 -3.37 13.65
C HIS A 170 12.63 -4.20 14.89
N PRO A 171 12.01 -3.59 15.90
CA PRO A 171 11.51 -2.20 15.97
C PRO A 171 12.52 -1.17 16.51
N ASP A 172 13.82 -1.47 16.58
CA ASP A 172 14.88 -0.61 17.13
C ASP A 172 15.73 0.00 16.03
N TYR A 173 15.28 1.07 15.39
CA TYR A 173 16.00 1.66 14.28
C TYR A 173 16.50 3.09 14.50
N THR A 174 16.10 3.78 15.56
CA THR A 174 16.69 5.07 15.92
C THR A 174 18.14 4.91 16.40
N PRO A 175 19.04 5.89 16.17
CA PRO A 175 18.81 7.25 15.68
C PRO A 175 18.72 7.34 14.15
N ALA A 176 18.55 8.59 13.64
CA ALA A 176 18.72 8.87 12.21
C ALA A 176 20.13 8.55 11.75
N CYS A 177 20.30 8.10 10.49
CA CYS A 177 21.56 7.64 9.93
C CYS A 177 22.66 8.69 10.04
N GLN A 178 23.68 8.43 10.86
CA GLN A 178 24.77 9.36 11.11
C GLN A 178 25.60 9.62 9.85
N ALA A 179 25.88 8.59 9.07
CA ALA A 179 26.62 8.71 7.82
C ALA A 179 25.90 9.56 6.76
N ALA A 180 24.58 9.70 6.87
CA ALA A 180 23.75 10.53 6.00
C ALA A 180 23.57 11.97 6.49
N GLY A 181 24.04 12.30 7.71
CA GLY A 181 23.89 13.63 8.33
C GLY A 181 23.16 13.63 9.66
N GLY A 182 22.74 12.46 10.15
CA GLY A 182 22.08 12.31 11.46
C GLY A 182 20.77 13.09 11.59
N TRP A 183 20.39 13.39 12.83
CA TRP A 183 19.16 14.15 13.11
C TRP A 183 19.15 15.56 12.51
N GLU A 184 20.31 16.21 12.43
CA GLU A 184 20.43 17.55 11.85
C GLU A 184 20.16 17.53 10.35
N GLY A 185 20.74 16.56 9.62
CA GLY A 185 20.50 16.38 8.19
C GLY A 185 19.04 16.03 7.89
N MET A 186 18.46 15.12 8.66
CA MET A 186 17.05 14.78 8.53
C MET A 186 16.14 15.98 8.79
N LYS A 187 16.44 16.77 9.83
CA LYS A 187 15.69 17.98 10.16
C LYS A 187 15.77 19.03 9.06
N SER A 188 16.95 19.24 8.45
CA SER A 188 17.11 20.16 7.31
C SER A 188 16.22 19.78 6.13
N LEU A 189 16.16 18.49 5.78
CA LEU A 189 15.27 17.98 4.74
C LEU A 189 13.80 18.24 5.10
N VAL A 190 13.39 17.96 6.33
CA VAL A 190 12.01 18.20 6.81
C VAL A 190 11.65 19.67 6.77
N ASP A 191 12.54 20.55 7.23
CA ASP A 191 12.32 22.01 7.21
C ASP A 191 12.18 22.50 5.75
N THR A 192 13.01 22.02 4.82
CA THR A 192 12.89 22.33 3.39
C THR A 192 11.53 21.89 2.81
N MET A 193 11.08 20.68 3.14
CA MET A 193 9.76 20.21 2.73
C MET A 193 8.66 21.17 3.19
N HIS A 194 8.70 21.55 4.47
CA HIS A 194 7.68 22.45 5.04
C HIS A 194 7.78 23.89 4.54
N ASP A 195 8.98 24.39 4.24
CA ASP A 195 9.18 25.72 3.65
C ASP A 195 8.54 25.82 2.26
N PHE A 196 8.50 24.72 1.50
CA PHE A 196 7.77 24.62 0.23
C PHE A 196 6.27 24.30 0.40
N GLY A 197 5.78 24.13 1.62
CA GLY A 197 4.40 23.70 1.87
C GLY A 197 4.15 22.22 1.61
N TYR A 198 5.20 21.44 1.39
CA TYR A 198 5.16 20.00 1.13
C TYR A 198 4.95 19.20 2.40
N LYS A 199 4.62 17.93 2.26
CA LYS A 199 4.38 16.99 3.35
C LYS A 199 5.51 15.98 3.46
N PHE A 200 5.86 15.63 4.71
CA PHE A 200 6.92 14.70 5.01
C PHE A 200 6.42 13.50 5.81
N GLY A 201 6.74 12.31 5.36
CA GLY A 201 6.45 11.06 6.05
C GLY A 201 7.61 10.08 6.03
N ILE A 202 7.57 9.13 6.92
CA ILE A 202 8.60 8.10 7.08
C ILE A 202 8.04 6.70 6.86
N HIS A 203 8.89 5.81 6.41
CA HIS A 203 8.69 4.37 6.50
C HIS A 203 9.06 3.89 7.90
N ASP A 204 8.25 3.00 8.42
CA ASP A 204 8.43 2.35 9.71
C ASP A 204 7.81 0.95 9.69
N GLN A 205 8.19 0.07 10.63
CA GLN A 205 7.73 -1.32 10.60
C GLN A 205 7.73 -1.92 12.01
N TYR A 206 6.67 -2.69 12.36
CA TYR A 206 6.45 -3.26 13.70
C TYR A 206 5.88 -4.68 13.66
N ARG A 207 6.11 -5.39 12.58
CA ARG A 207 5.77 -6.82 12.45
C ARG A 207 7.00 -7.69 12.38
N ASP A 208 7.93 -7.36 11.50
CA ASP A 208 9.17 -8.10 11.38
C ASP A 208 10.06 -7.79 12.59
N TYR A 209 10.42 -8.82 13.30
CA TYR A 209 11.15 -8.72 14.55
C TYR A 209 12.53 -9.32 14.38
N TYR A 210 13.48 -8.46 14.03
CA TYR A 210 14.83 -8.91 13.72
C TYR A 210 15.58 -9.39 14.95
N HIS A 211 16.27 -10.55 14.84
CA HIS A 211 17.06 -11.09 15.93
C HIS A 211 18.24 -10.19 16.30
N ALA A 212 18.69 -9.34 15.37
CA ALA A 212 19.73 -8.34 15.62
C ALA A 212 19.21 -7.06 16.31
N ALA A 213 17.90 -6.91 16.54
CA ALA A 213 17.35 -5.76 17.23
C ALA A 213 17.78 -5.77 18.71
N PRO A 214 18.25 -4.63 19.27
CA PRO A 214 18.67 -4.55 20.68
C PRO A 214 17.59 -4.96 21.69
N SER A 215 16.31 -4.74 21.36
CA SER A 215 15.17 -5.15 22.20
C SER A 215 14.61 -6.51 21.83
N TYR A 216 15.29 -7.30 20.99
CA TYR A 216 14.80 -8.63 20.66
C TYR A 216 14.68 -9.49 21.92
N ASP A 217 13.47 -9.97 22.17
CA ASP A 217 13.15 -10.92 23.21
C ASP A 217 12.17 -11.94 22.62
N GLU A 218 12.58 -13.21 22.62
CA GLU A 218 11.78 -14.31 22.11
C GLU A 218 10.39 -14.38 22.77
N ASN A 219 10.26 -13.87 24.00
CA ASN A 219 8.97 -13.80 24.68
C ASN A 219 7.99 -12.82 24.03
N TYR A 220 8.45 -11.84 23.24
CA TYR A 220 7.59 -10.91 22.50
C TYR A 220 7.31 -11.36 21.07
N ALA A 221 7.97 -12.41 20.59
CA ALA A 221 7.68 -12.98 19.28
C ALA A 221 6.35 -13.77 19.31
N CYS A 222 5.68 -13.79 18.16
CA CYS A 222 4.53 -14.65 17.96
C CYS A 222 4.91 -16.13 18.16
N ARG A 223 4.06 -16.86 18.86
CA ARG A 223 4.24 -18.30 19.12
C ARG A 223 2.99 -19.05 18.68
N LEU A 224 3.17 -20.07 17.87
CA LEU A 224 2.08 -20.95 17.44
C LEU A 224 1.61 -21.87 18.57
N PRO A 225 0.41 -22.48 18.46
CA PRO A 225 -0.11 -23.37 19.48
C PRO A 225 0.75 -24.59 19.81
N ASP A 226 1.61 -25.03 18.87
CA ASP A 226 2.57 -26.12 19.07
C ASP A 226 3.89 -25.66 19.74
N GLY A 227 3.99 -24.38 20.07
CA GLY A 227 5.17 -23.77 20.67
C GLY A 227 6.19 -23.22 19.67
N THR A 228 6.00 -23.43 18.37
CA THR A 228 6.89 -22.93 17.31
C THR A 228 6.85 -21.40 17.23
N ILE A 229 8.00 -20.77 17.06
CA ILE A 229 8.14 -19.35 16.75
C ILE A 229 8.38 -19.24 15.25
N PRO A 230 7.42 -18.71 14.46
CA PRO A 230 7.59 -18.54 13.03
C PRO A 230 8.61 -17.45 12.72
N GLY A 231 9.36 -17.62 11.65
CA GLY A 231 10.37 -16.66 11.21
C GLY A 231 10.99 -17.05 9.88
N HIS A 232 11.78 -16.16 9.35
CA HIS A 232 12.57 -16.35 8.12
C HIS A 232 13.80 -15.42 8.13
N SER A 233 14.59 -15.42 7.03
CA SER A 233 15.72 -14.50 6.83
C SER A 233 15.72 -13.91 5.43
N TYR A 234 14.57 -13.64 4.89
CA TYR A 234 14.45 -13.19 3.50
C TYR A 234 14.85 -11.71 3.34
N TRP A 235 14.33 -10.81 4.21
CA TRP A 235 14.51 -9.37 4.08
C TRP A 235 15.92 -8.90 4.47
N ALA A 236 16.22 -7.61 4.20
CA ALA A 236 17.58 -7.05 4.31
C ALA A 236 18.26 -7.28 5.67
N GLY A 237 17.54 -7.23 6.76
CA GLY A 237 18.06 -7.43 8.11
C GLY A 237 18.40 -8.88 8.50
N GLY A 238 18.11 -9.84 7.61
CA GLY A 238 18.42 -11.26 7.84
C GLY A 238 17.45 -11.94 8.82
N PRO A 239 17.94 -12.77 9.77
CA PRO A 239 17.08 -13.58 10.63
C PRO A 239 16.08 -12.78 11.43
N GLN A 240 14.80 -13.16 11.34
CA GLN A 240 13.69 -12.49 11.99
C GLN A 240 12.59 -13.47 12.40
N SER A 241 11.83 -13.07 13.38
CA SER A 241 10.54 -13.64 13.79
C SER A 241 9.45 -12.61 13.54
N TYR A 242 8.24 -12.81 14.07
CA TYR A 242 7.16 -11.81 14.02
C TYR A 242 6.90 -11.27 15.42
N LEU A 243 7.01 -9.94 15.58
CA LEU A 243 6.64 -9.26 16.80
C LEU A 243 5.13 -9.46 17.05
N CYS A 244 4.76 -9.95 18.22
CA CYS A 244 3.34 -10.04 18.58
C CYS A 244 2.72 -8.63 18.50
N ALA A 245 1.63 -8.48 17.75
CA ALA A 245 1.02 -7.17 17.53
C ALA A 245 0.53 -6.51 18.83
N THR A 246 0.35 -7.27 19.91
CA THR A 246 0.08 -6.72 21.24
C THR A 246 1.17 -5.75 21.72
N GLN A 247 2.41 -5.93 21.25
CA GLN A 247 3.58 -5.10 21.60
C GLN A 247 3.74 -3.89 20.67
N ALA A 248 3.23 -3.95 19.45
CA ALA A 248 3.41 -2.91 18.44
C ALA A 248 3.02 -1.49 18.92
N PRO A 249 1.88 -1.28 19.63
CA PRO A 249 1.52 0.07 20.11
C PRO A 249 2.53 0.69 21.08
N PHE A 250 3.28 -0.12 21.82
CA PHE A 250 4.35 0.38 22.69
C PHE A 250 5.52 0.91 21.86
N TYR A 251 6.00 0.12 20.92
CA TYR A 251 7.13 0.49 20.07
C TYR A 251 6.81 1.68 19.16
N VAL A 252 5.63 1.74 18.57
CA VAL A 252 5.16 2.90 17.80
C VAL A 252 5.26 4.17 18.65
N LYS A 253 4.67 4.18 19.83
CA LYS A 253 4.70 5.37 20.70
C LYS A 253 6.10 5.76 21.13
N ARG A 254 6.96 4.76 21.44
CA ARG A 254 8.36 4.98 21.82
C ARG A 254 9.13 5.69 20.70
N ASN A 255 9.04 5.15 19.48
CA ASN A 255 9.82 5.63 18.35
C ASN A 255 9.36 7.01 17.88
N PHE A 256 8.06 7.24 17.82
CA PHE A 256 7.51 8.55 17.45
C PHE A 256 7.77 9.63 18.52
N ALA A 257 7.86 9.24 19.79
CA ALA A 257 8.31 10.16 20.85
C ALA A 257 9.77 10.56 20.66
N GLU A 258 10.64 9.65 20.23
CA GLU A 258 12.06 9.96 19.96
C GLU A 258 12.21 10.87 18.73
N LEU A 259 11.47 10.65 17.65
CA LEU A 259 11.41 11.54 16.48
C LEU A 259 11.01 12.96 16.90
N LYS A 260 9.93 13.08 17.66
CA LYS A 260 9.44 14.37 18.17
C LYS A 260 10.46 15.07 19.07
N LYS A 261 11.14 14.32 19.95
CA LYS A 261 12.18 14.84 20.85
C LYS A 261 13.37 15.42 20.07
N ASN A 262 13.70 14.83 18.91
CA ASN A 262 14.76 15.31 18.03
C ASN A 262 14.28 16.38 17.03
N GLY A 263 13.07 16.90 17.19
CA GLY A 263 12.54 18.01 16.41
C GLY A 263 12.07 17.63 15.00
N ILE A 264 11.89 16.33 14.74
CA ILE A 264 11.34 15.84 13.47
C ILE A 264 9.83 15.99 13.51
N ARG A 265 9.30 16.82 12.62
CA ARG A 265 7.87 17.08 12.46
C ARG A 265 7.33 16.24 11.31
N LEU A 266 6.50 15.24 11.64
CA LEU A 266 5.91 14.34 10.68
C LEU A 266 4.50 14.79 10.29
N ASP A 267 4.21 14.74 8.99
CA ASP A 267 2.85 14.84 8.45
C ASP A 267 2.23 13.47 8.24
N GLY A 268 3.03 12.44 7.95
CA GLY A 268 2.56 11.08 7.74
C GLY A 268 3.53 10.01 8.20
N ALA A 269 3.03 8.79 8.26
CA ALA A 269 3.81 7.60 8.56
C ALA A 269 3.23 6.37 7.84
N TYR A 270 4.13 5.63 7.26
CA TYR A 270 3.84 4.37 6.61
C TYR A 270 4.29 3.24 7.54
N LEU A 271 3.32 2.44 8.01
CA LEU A 271 3.60 1.25 8.81
C LEU A 271 3.59 0.03 7.88
N ASP A 272 4.79 -0.38 7.50
CA ASP A 272 5.01 -1.44 6.54
C ASP A 272 4.44 -2.79 7.00
N VAL A 273 4.11 -3.66 6.05
CA VAL A 273 3.61 -5.03 6.19
C VAL A 273 2.38 -5.24 7.08
N PHE A 274 1.77 -4.19 7.62
CA PHE A 274 0.61 -4.35 8.49
C PHE A 274 -0.65 -4.77 7.74
N THR A 275 -0.77 -4.39 6.48
CA THR A 275 -2.01 -4.52 5.69
C THR A 275 -1.91 -5.47 4.51
N CYS A 276 -0.71 -5.82 4.06
CA CYS A 276 -0.48 -6.81 3.00
C CYS A 276 -0.44 -8.25 3.50
N ASN A 277 -0.25 -8.45 4.81
CA ASN A 277 -0.17 -9.77 5.43
C ASN A 277 -1.44 -10.13 6.19
N GLU A 278 -1.67 -11.41 6.30
CA GLU A 278 -2.70 -11.98 7.16
C GLU A 278 -2.48 -11.60 8.62
N GLY A 279 -3.53 -11.70 9.44
CA GLY A 279 -3.39 -11.53 10.88
C GLY A 279 -2.51 -12.61 11.48
N ASP A 280 -1.43 -12.22 12.14
CA ASP A 280 -0.63 -13.14 12.93
C ASP A 280 -1.41 -13.61 14.16
N GLU A 281 -1.02 -14.75 14.71
CA GLU A 281 -1.56 -15.27 15.95
C GLU A 281 -0.46 -15.56 16.98
N CYS A 282 -0.78 -15.52 18.25
CA CYS A 282 0.16 -15.83 19.33
C CYS A 282 -0.48 -16.63 20.43
N ALA A 283 0.08 -17.79 20.71
CA ALA A 283 -0.35 -18.68 21.80
C ALA A 283 0.44 -18.45 23.10
N ASN A 284 1.34 -17.47 23.17
CA ASN A 284 2.06 -17.15 24.39
C ASN A 284 1.06 -16.72 25.49
N PRO A 285 1.02 -17.39 26.67
CA PRO A 285 0.01 -17.12 27.69
C PRO A 285 0.08 -15.70 28.29
N GLU A 286 1.21 -15.00 28.15
CA GLU A 286 1.37 -13.63 28.65
C GLU A 286 0.72 -12.59 27.71
N HIS A 287 0.57 -12.93 26.41
CA HIS A 287 -0.02 -12.05 25.41
C HIS A 287 -0.70 -12.85 24.29
N VAL A 288 -1.65 -13.68 24.67
CA VAL A 288 -2.47 -14.44 23.72
C VAL A 288 -3.15 -13.50 22.74
N MET A 289 -3.04 -13.80 21.44
CA MET A 289 -3.56 -12.98 20.38
C MET A 289 -4.14 -13.85 19.27
N THR A 290 -5.42 -13.69 18.99
CA THR A 290 -6.05 -14.25 17.80
C THR A 290 -5.71 -13.40 16.57
N ARG A 291 -5.94 -13.93 15.36
CA ARG A 291 -5.79 -13.17 14.11
C ARG A 291 -6.64 -11.89 14.13
N ARG A 292 -7.84 -11.94 14.69
CA ARG A 292 -8.70 -10.76 14.84
C ARG A 292 -8.12 -9.74 15.81
N ASP A 293 -7.53 -10.18 16.91
CA ASP A 293 -6.87 -9.29 17.85
C ASP A 293 -5.67 -8.61 17.20
N CYS A 294 -4.93 -9.33 16.35
CA CYS A 294 -3.83 -8.77 15.57
C CYS A 294 -4.28 -7.55 14.76
N TYR A 295 -5.36 -7.65 13.98
CA TYR A 295 -5.92 -6.50 13.24
C TYR A 295 -6.34 -5.36 14.18
N THR A 296 -6.87 -5.68 15.36
CA THR A 296 -7.22 -4.67 16.36
C THR A 296 -6.00 -3.90 16.86
N TYR A 297 -4.91 -4.59 17.19
CA TYR A 297 -3.69 -3.96 17.68
C TYR A 297 -3.00 -3.13 16.58
N ARG A 298 -2.93 -3.65 15.34
CA ARG A 298 -2.44 -2.89 14.17
C ARG A 298 -3.31 -1.66 13.92
N GLY A 299 -4.64 -1.80 13.95
CA GLY A 299 -5.59 -0.70 13.83
C GLY A 299 -5.43 0.36 14.93
N ASN A 300 -5.09 -0.05 16.16
CA ASN A 300 -4.78 0.88 17.26
C ASN A 300 -3.53 1.72 16.98
N CYS A 301 -2.51 1.16 16.30
CA CYS A 301 -1.33 1.93 15.88
C CYS A 301 -1.74 3.03 14.89
N PHE A 302 -2.49 2.71 13.85
CA PHE A 302 -2.99 3.68 12.88
C PHE A 302 -3.90 4.73 13.52
N SER A 303 -4.82 4.32 14.39
CA SER A 303 -5.71 5.25 15.10
C SER A 303 -4.93 6.21 15.99
N TRP A 304 -3.86 5.72 16.63
CA TRP A 304 -3.00 6.57 17.42
C TRP A 304 -2.29 7.61 16.56
N LEU A 305 -1.71 7.21 15.41
CA LEU A 305 -1.10 8.14 14.45
C LEU A 305 -2.07 9.24 14.03
N LEU A 306 -3.27 8.87 13.60
CA LEU A 306 -4.31 9.82 13.22
C LEU A 306 -4.67 10.78 14.36
N SER A 307 -4.70 10.31 15.60
CA SER A 307 -4.95 11.14 16.79
C SER A 307 -3.81 12.11 17.09
N GLN A 308 -2.60 11.86 16.60
CA GLN A 308 -1.46 12.78 16.68
C GLN A 308 -1.40 13.76 15.51
N GLY A 309 -2.36 13.73 14.59
CA GLY A 309 -2.36 14.52 13.37
C GLY A 309 -1.47 13.94 12.26
N ILE A 310 -0.98 12.71 12.41
CA ILE A 310 -0.10 12.02 11.46
C ILE A 310 -0.97 11.18 10.51
N LEU A 311 -0.83 11.40 9.19
CA LEU A 311 -1.53 10.66 8.15
C LEU A 311 -0.97 9.23 8.08
N SER A 312 -1.85 8.25 8.24
CA SER A 312 -1.46 6.84 8.29
C SER A 312 -1.56 6.18 6.92
N SER A 313 -0.56 5.37 6.62
CA SER A 313 -0.50 4.55 5.42
C SER A 313 0.16 3.19 5.70
N SER A 314 0.08 2.30 4.74
CA SER A 314 0.74 1.00 4.78
C SER A 314 0.96 0.49 3.36
N GLU A 315 1.55 -0.68 3.20
CA GLU A 315 1.98 -1.23 1.92
C GLU A 315 0.80 -1.43 0.96
N GLU A 316 0.01 -2.43 1.17
CA GLU A 316 -1.22 -2.70 0.44
C GLU A 316 -2.42 -2.33 1.33
N VAL A 317 -3.61 -2.28 0.78
CA VAL A 317 -4.81 -2.04 1.57
C VAL A 317 -5.70 -3.29 1.58
N SER A 318 -6.23 -3.60 2.75
CA SER A 318 -7.26 -4.61 2.94
C SER A 318 -8.45 -4.04 3.72
N ASP A 319 -9.61 -4.66 3.59
CA ASP A 319 -10.89 -4.19 4.12
C ASP A 319 -10.82 -3.67 5.56
N TRP A 320 -10.19 -4.45 6.45
CA TRP A 320 -10.12 -4.10 7.87
C TRP A 320 -9.33 -2.80 8.10
N ALA A 321 -8.43 -2.45 7.18
CA ALA A 321 -7.54 -1.30 7.29
C ALA A 321 -8.15 -0.02 6.68
N VAL A 322 -9.10 -0.13 5.77
CA VAL A 322 -9.75 1.02 5.11
C VAL A 322 -10.21 2.11 6.10
N PRO A 323 -10.80 1.82 7.28
CA PRO A 323 -11.17 2.86 8.22
C PRO A 323 -10.01 3.69 8.78
N TYR A 324 -8.80 3.17 8.71
CA TYR A 324 -7.61 3.73 9.34
C TYR A 324 -6.66 4.41 8.34
N LEU A 325 -6.50 3.84 7.13
CA LEU A 325 -5.54 4.31 6.14
C LEU A 325 -6.04 5.57 5.42
N VAL A 326 -5.12 6.50 5.13
CA VAL A 326 -5.38 7.66 4.28
C VAL A 326 -4.92 7.38 2.85
N PHE A 327 -3.77 6.74 2.71
CA PHE A 327 -3.27 6.26 1.42
C PHE A 327 -2.58 4.89 1.60
N CYS A 328 -2.39 4.17 0.51
CA CYS A 328 -1.59 2.94 0.46
C CYS A 328 -0.36 3.16 -0.43
N HIS A 329 0.61 2.24 -0.38
CA HIS A 329 1.78 2.31 -1.26
C HIS A 329 1.43 1.87 -2.68
N TYR A 330 0.57 0.88 -2.80
CA TYR A 330 -0.05 0.43 -4.05
C TYR A 330 -1.41 -0.22 -3.77
N ALA A 331 -2.27 -0.23 -4.79
CA ALA A 331 -3.53 -0.97 -4.73
C ALA A 331 -3.32 -2.47 -4.96
N PRO A 332 -4.27 -3.30 -4.57
CA PRO A 332 -4.17 -4.75 -4.70
C PRO A 332 -4.39 -5.23 -6.15
N TYR A 333 -3.64 -4.68 -7.10
CA TYR A 333 -3.66 -5.12 -8.50
C TYR A 333 -2.52 -6.09 -8.79
N ASP A 334 -2.85 -7.31 -9.13
CA ASP A 334 -1.87 -8.37 -9.41
C ASP A 334 -0.81 -7.94 -10.44
N PHE A 335 -1.19 -7.20 -11.48
CA PHE A 335 -0.24 -6.75 -12.50
C PHE A 335 0.78 -5.72 -12.01
N MET A 336 0.50 -4.98 -10.92
CA MET A 336 1.46 -4.06 -10.29
C MET A 336 2.58 -4.80 -9.57
N LEU A 337 2.35 -6.05 -9.18
CA LEU A 337 3.27 -6.88 -8.41
C LEU A 337 4.02 -7.89 -9.29
N ARG A 338 3.71 -7.95 -10.59
CA ARG A 338 4.34 -8.90 -11.52
C ARG A 338 5.58 -8.30 -12.19
N PRO A 339 6.60 -9.12 -12.47
CA PRO A 339 7.67 -8.74 -13.38
C PRO A 339 7.11 -8.30 -14.75
N ALA A 340 7.75 -7.30 -15.37
CA ALA A 340 7.28 -6.72 -16.64
C ALA A 340 7.11 -7.72 -17.78
N GLU A 341 7.92 -8.79 -17.81
CA GLU A 341 7.85 -9.83 -18.86
C GLU A 341 6.71 -10.84 -18.65
N THR A 342 6.04 -10.78 -17.50
CA THR A 342 4.95 -11.74 -17.22
C THR A 342 3.71 -11.31 -18.00
N PRO A 343 3.14 -12.15 -18.88
CA PRO A 343 1.94 -11.82 -19.63
C PRO A 343 0.78 -11.46 -18.71
N LYS A 344 0.03 -10.41 -19.06
CA LYS A 344 -1.22 -10.07 -18.39
C LYS A 344 -2.20 -11.24 -18.42
N LYS A 345 -2.88 -11.45 -17.32
CA LYS A 345 -3.95 -12.42 -17.19
C LYS A 345 -5.28 -11.69 -17.12
N GLY A 346 -5.92 -11.52 -18.27
CA GLY A 346 -7.22 -10.87 -18.33
C GLY A 346 -7.14 -9.37 -18.60
N ILE A 347 -8.29 -8.71 -18.45
CA ILE A 347 -8.47 -7.26 -18.63
C ILE A 347 -8.54 -6.64 -17.24
N PRO A 348 -7.57 -5.77 -16.85
CA PRO A 348 -7.62 -5.06 -15.58
C PRO A 348 -8.87 -4.15 -15.51
N VAL A 349 -9.63 -4.29 -14.43
CA VAL A 349 -10.77 -3.43 -14.11
C VAL A 349 -10.65 -2.89 -12.69
N PRO A 350 -11.03 -1.64 -12.40
CA PRO A 350 -10.78 -0.99 -11.12
C PRO A 350 -11.77 -1.44 -10.03
N LEU A 351 -11.85 -2.75 -9.74
CA LEU A 351 -12.79 -3.30 -8.76
C LEU A 351 -12.59 -2.70 -7.36
N PHE A 352 -11.34 -2.54 -6.94
CA PHE A 352 -11.02 -1.90 -5.66
C PHE A 352 -11.59 -0.48 -5.61
N ASN A 353 -11.37 0.31 -6.66
CA ASN A 353 -11.81 1.71 -6.72
C ASN A 353 -13.32 1.83 -6.83
N LEU A 354 -14.03 0.89 -7.50
CA LEU A 354 -15.49 0.81 -7.49
C LEU A 354 -16.06 0.62 -6.08
N VAL A 355 -15.27 0.06 -5.16
CA VAL A 355 -15.68 -0.12 -3.76
C VAL A 355 -15.16 1.01 -2.88
N TYR A 356 -13.87 1.42 -3.01
CA TYR A 356 -13.15 2.19 -2.00
C TYR A 356 -12.45 3.45 -2.51
N HIS A 357 -12.70 3.91 -3.74
CA HIS A 357 -12.00 5.05 -4.31
C HIS A 357 -11.97 6.27 -3.38
N ASP A 358 -13.09 6.65 -2.81
CA ASP A 358 -13.25 7.78 -1.89
C ASP A 358 -12.80 7.49 -0.45
N CYS A 359 -12.20 6.32 -0.20
CA CYS A 359 -11.80 5.88 1.14
C CYS A 359 -10.29 5.90 1.36
N VAL A 360 -9.50 5.60 0.34
CA VAL A 360 -8.02 5.49 0.41
C VAL A 360 -7.43 6.02 -0.87
N ILE A 361 -6.43 6.91 -0.77
CA ILE A 361 -5.67 7.39 -1.92
C ILE A 361 -4.71 6.29 -2.38
N GLU A 362 -4.68 6.08 -3.69
CA GLU A 362 -3.90 5.06 -4.36
C GLU A 362 -2.89 5.70 -5.31
N PRO A 363 -1.60 5.72 -4.97
CA PRO A 363 -0.57 6.23 -5.87
C PRO A 363 -0.14 5.21 -6.93
N TRP A 364 0.10 5.70 -8.15
CA TRP A 364 0.53 4.93 -9.32
C TRP A 364 1.90 5.38 -9.83
N MET A 365 2.71 4.43 -10.29
CA MET A 365 4.07 4.67 -10.77
C MET A 365 4.06 5.32 -12.15
N MET A 366 4.47 6.59 -12.24
CA MET A 366 4.50 7.32 -13.52
C MET A 366 5.69 6.96 -14.42
N ASP A 367 6.73 6.33 -13.87
CA ASP A 367 7.89 5.80 -14.59
C ASP A 367 7.60 4.48 -15.34
N ARG A 368 6.45 3.88 -15.12
CA ARG A 368 6.03 2.67 -15.80
C ARG A 368 5.40 3.03 -17.15
N VAL A 369 6.25 3.22 -18.14
CA VAL A 369 5.89 3.54 -19.53
C VAL A 369 6.30 2.37 -20.39
N SER A 370 5.35 1.58 -20.85
CA SER A 370 5.59 0.58 -21.88
C SER A 370 4.40 0.55 -22.85
N LYS A 371 4.63 0.03 -24.04
CA LYS A 371 3.60 -0.03 -25.09
C LYS A 371 2.30 -0.73 -24.61
N ASP A 372 2.41 -1.65 -23.69
CA ASP A 372 1.29 -2.48 -23.23
C ASP A 372 0.87 -2.18 -21.77
N GLU A 373 1.62 -1.33 -21.06
CA GLU A 373 1.41 -1.06 -19.62
C GLU A 373 1.76 0.38 -19.25
N ASP A 374 1.03 1.37 -19.78
CA ASP A 374 1.17 2.74 -19.31
C ASP A 374 0.37 2.96 -18.02
N TYR A 375 1.07 3.08 -16.90
CA TYR A 375 0.44 3.26 -15.58
C TYR A 375 -0.23 4.61 -15.40
N MET A 376 0.11 5.62 -16.22
CA MET A 376 -0.64 6.88 -16.22
C MET A 376 -2.09 6.67 -16.66
N LEU A 377 -2.34 5.82 -17.68
CA LEU A 377 -3.70 5.52 -18.12
C LEU A 377 -4.50 4.78 -17.04
N TYR A 378 -3.87 3.84 -16.34
CA TYR A 378 -4.52 3.17 -15.21
C TYR A 378 -4.78 4.12 -14.05
N ALA A 379 -3.84 5.02 -13.73
CA ALA A 379 -4.03 6.04 -12.71
C ALA A 379 -5.21 6.95 -13.02
N LEU A 380 -5.34 7.39 -14.28
CA LEU A 380 -6.46 8.19 -14.73
C LEU A 380 -7.78 7.41 -14.64
N LEU A 381 -7.80 6.18 -15.14
CA LEU A 381 -8.99 5.32 -15.13
C LEU A 381 -9.46 5.01 -13.71
N ALA A 382 -8.53 4.79 -12.79
CA ALA A 382 -8.81 4.49 -11.39
C ALA A 382 -9.05 5.74 -10.52
N GLY A 383 -8.70 6.93 -11.01
CA GLY A 383 -8.75 8.17 -10.23
C GLY A 383 -7.66 8.27 -9.17
N GLY A 384 -6.53 7.58 -9.38
CA GLY A 384 -5.42 7.52 -8.43
C GLY A 384 -4.51 8.74 -8.43
N ALA A 385 -3.57 8.78 -7.50
CA ALA A 385 -2.53 9.80 -7.39
C ALA A 385 -1.23 9.35 -8.10
N PRO A 386 -0.29 10.24 -8.46
CA PRO A 386 0.94 9.83 -9.13
C PRO A 386 2.12 9.69 -8.17
N TYR A 387 2.98 8.67 -8.39
CA TYR A 387 4.37 8.67 -7.95
C TYR A 387 5.25 9.40 -8.96
N LEU A 388 5.87 10.49 -8.52
CA LEU A 388 6.82 11.29 -9.32
C LEU A 388 8.22 10.68 -9.31
N VAL A 389 8.71 10.25 -8.15
CA VAL A 389 10.04 9.66 -7.99
C VAL A 389 9.95 8.40 -7.14
N ARG A 390 10.67 7.36 -7.55
CA ARG A 390 10.87 6.14 -6.78
C ARG A 390 12.35 5.76 -6.80
N ASP A 391 13.04 6.05 -5.69
CA ASP A 391 14.44 5.68 -5.43
C ASP A 391 14.59 5.28 -3.97
N GLY A 392 13.82 4.26 -3.57
CA GLY A 392 13.81 3.72 -2.22
C GLY A 392 15.11 3.05 -1.81
N ALA A 393 15.23 2.73 -0.53
CA ALA A 393 16.37 1.99 0.02
C ALA A 393 16.22 0.45 -0.12
N TYR A 394 15.35 0.01 -1.00
CA TYR A 394 15.18 -1.42 -1.29
C TYR A 394 16.48 -2.06 -1.78
N PRO A 395 16.84 -3.25 -1.30
CA PRO A 395 17.85 -4.07 -1.95
C PRO A 395 17.26 -4.71 -3.22
N ASN A 396 18.01 -4.69 -4.32
CA ASN A 396 17.69 -5.43 -5.57
C ASN A 396 16.33 -5.12 -6.23
N THR A 397 16.07 -3.86 -6.50
CA THR A 397 14.94 -3.49 -7.37
C THR A 397 15.27 -3.57 -8.86
N ASP A 398 16.48 -3.96 -9.22
CA ASP A 398 16.88 -4.16 -10.62
C ASP A 398 15.96 -5.19 -11.28
N GLY A 399 15.09 -4.74 -12.16
CA GLY A 399 14.24 -5.58 -13.00
C GLY A 399 12.78 -5.75 -12.57
N ALA A 400 12.39 -5.44 -11.34
CA ALA A 400 10.97 -5.53 -10.94
C ALA A 400 10.10 -4.41 -11.52
N PHE A 401 10.73 -3.31 -11.97
CA PHE A 401 10.07 -2.08 -12.42
C PHE A 401 10.75 -1.47 -13.66
N ASP A 402 11.24 -2.29 -14.58
CA ASP A 402 11.87 -1.84 -15.83
C ASP A 402 10.81 -1.27 -16.79
N GLY A 403 10.44 -0.01 -16.58
CA GLY A 403 9.83 0.82 -17.58
C GLY A 403 10.90 1.54 -18.44
N GLU A 404 10.50 2.20 -19.50
CA GLU A 404 11.37 3.15 -20.18
C GLU A 404 11.78 4.26 -19.21
N LYS A 405 13.08 4.56 -19.13
CA LYS A 405 13.57 5.68 -18.33
C LYS A 405 13.21 6.98 -19.01
N ILE A 406 12.30 7.72 -18.43
CA ILE A 406 11.89 9.06 -18.86
C ILE A 406 12.55 10.13 -18.00
N SER A 407 12.64 11.37 -18.53
CA SER A 407 13.24 12.48 -17.79
C SER A 407 12.37 12.94 -16.62
N LEU A 408 12.97 13.66 -15.66
CA LEU A 408 12.22 14.21 -14.53
C LEU A 408 11.16 15.24 -15.02
N GLU A 409 11.46 15.99 -16.08
CA GLU A 409 10.52 16.92 -16.69
C GLU A 409 9.31 16.20 -17.30
N GLU A 410 9.55 15.11 -18.03
CA GLU A 410 8.47 14.30 -18.60
C GLU A 410 7.65 13.63 -17.50
N MET A 411 8.30 13.13 -16.47
CA MET A 411 7.65 12.58 -15.29
C MET A 411 6.75 13.61 -14.60
N THR A 412 7.25 14.85 -14.45
CA THR A 412 6.50 15.97 -13.86
C THR A 412 5.25 16.29 -14.68
N GLU A 413 5.38 16.29 -16.01
CA GLU A 413 4.22 16.55 -16.90
C GLU A 413 3.15 15.46 -16.79
N ARG A 414 3.56 14.20 -16.73
CA ARG A 414 2.64 13.06 -16.50
C ARG A 414 1.94 13.18 -15.13
N CYS A 415 2.69 13.52 -14.10
CA CYS A 415 2.14 13.76 -12.77
C CYS A 415 1.13 14.91 -12.77
N ARG A 416 1.39 16.00 -13.48
CA ARG A 416 0.49 17.15 -13.57
C ARG A 416 -0.87 16.76 -14.12
N VAL A 417 -0.93 15.96 -15.18
CA VAL A 417 -2.19 15.45 -15.74
C VAL A 417 -2.98 14.64 -14.72
N VAL A 418 -2.29 13.73 -14.01
CA VAL A 418 -2.95 12.86 -13.01
C VAL A 418 -3.39 13.67 -11.79
N THR A 419 -2.59 14.63 -11.30
CA THR A 419 -2.96 15.47 -10.15
C THR A 419 -4.15 16.36 -10.43
N GLU A 420 -4.25 16.94 -11.65
CA GLU A 420 -5.40 17.75 -12.06
C GLU A 420 -6.72 16.97 -12.00
N LEU A 421 -6.73 15.70 -12.40
CA LEU A 421 -7.88 14.84 -12.24
C LEU A 421 -8.11 14.48 -10.77
N HIS A 422 -7.06 14.05 -10.07
CA HIS A 422 -7.12 13.63 -8.66
C HIS A 422 -7.63 14.76 -7.74
N GLU A 423 -7.28 16.02 -8.01
CA GLU A 423 -7.83 17.17 -7.26
C GLU A 423 -9.37 17.23 -7.28
N LYS A 424 -9.97 16.80 -8.38
CA LYS A 424 -11.43 16.81 -8.54
C LYS A 424 -12.09 15.55 -8.03
N THR A 425 -11.44 14.40 -8.18
CA THR A 425 -12.07 13.09 -8.00
C THR A 425 -11.70 12.38 -6.71
N ALA A 426 -10.57 12.69 -6.06
CA ALA A 426 -10.06 11.94 -4.90
C ALA A 426 -11.08 11.72 -3.76
N LEU A 427 -12.01 12.64 -3.58
CA LEU A 427 -13.04 12.58 -2.54
C LEU A 427 -14.40 12.11 -3.07
N LEU A 428 -14.48 11.67 -4.31
CA LEU A 428 -15.71 11.21 -4.97
C LEU A 428 -15.76 9.68 -5.01
N GLU A 429 -16.95 9.14 -5.06
CA GLU A 429 -17.15 7.72 -5.37
C GLU A 429 -16.91 7.48 -6.86
N LEU A 430 -16.16 6.44 -7.23
CA LEU A 430 -16.13 5.90 -8.59
C LEU A 430 -17.39 5.06 -8.76
N VAL A 431 -18.35 5.56 -9.53
CA VAL A 431 -19.69 4.98 -9.57
C VAL A 431 -19.87 3.92 -10.65
N ARG A 432 -19.09 4.00 -11.72
CA ARG A 432 -19.20 3.07 -12.86
C ARG A 432 -17.86 2.91 -13.57
N HIS A 433 -17.63 1.72 -14.07
CA HIS A 433 -16.59 1.39 -15.03
C HIS A 433 -17.16 0.49 -16.12
N GLU A 434 -16.71 0.65 -17.37
CA GLU A 434 -17.10 -0.19 -18.49
C GLU A 434 -15.98 -0.39 -19.50
N CYS A 435 -15.87 -1.61 -20.04
CA CYS A 435 -15.07 -1.87 -21.23
C CYS A 435 -15.92 -1.49 -22.45
N MET A 436 -15.48 -0.46 -23.19
CA MET A 436 -16.18 0.03 -24.38
C MET A 436 -15.92 -0.84 -25.61
N THR A 437 -14.85 -1.63 -25.58
CA THR A 437 -14.50 -2.61 -26.61
C THR A 437 -14.50 -4.02 -26.02
N ALA A 438 -14.73 -5.02 -26.87
CA ALA A 438 -14.83 -6.41 -26.43
C ALA A 438 -13.49 -7.00 -25.93
N ASP A 439 -12.37 -6.44 -26.37
CA ASP A 439 -11.01 -6.81 -25.93
C ASP A 439 -10.54 -5.98 -24.72
N GLY A 440 -11.35 -5.02 -24.25
CA GLY A 440 -11.01 -4.15 -23.13
C GLY A 440 -9.92 -3.13 -23.44
N SER A 441 -9.57 -2.91 -24.72
CA SER A 441 -8.59 -1.91 -25.10
C SER A 441 -9.06 -0.48 -24.86
N VAL A 442 -10.38 -0.21 -24.92
CA VAL A 442 -10.97 1.07 -24.55
C VAL A 442 -11.85 0.90 -23.34
N GLN A 443 -11.53 1.65 -22.28
CA GLN A 443 -12.24 1.57 -21.01
C GLN A 443 -12.70 2.97 -20.56
N LYS A 444 -13.82 3.02 -19.83
CA LYS A 444 -14.38 4.25 -19.28
C LYS A 444 -14.66 4.09 -17.79
N SER A 445 -14.29 5.09 -17.01
CA SER A 445 -14.71 5.27 -15.61
C SER A 445 -15.55 6.53 -15.45
N GLU A 446 -16.48 6.52 -14.48
CA GLU A 446 -17.33 7.67 -14.16
C GLU A 446 -17.40 7.88 -12.64
N PHE A 447 -17.27 9.13 -12.21
CA PHE A 447 -17.31 9.55 -10.81
C PHE A 447 -18.68 10.14 -10.45
N SER A 448 -18.94 10.26 -9.16
CA SER A 448 -20.28 10.62 -8.63
C SER A 448 -20.75 12.04 -8.96
N ASP A 449 -19.89 12.92 -9.45
CA ASP A 449 -20.24 14.26 -9.95
C ASP A 449 -20.46 14.31 -11.47
N GLY A 450 -20.34 13.17 -12.16
CA GLY A 450 -20.41 13.05 -13.61
C GLY A 450 -19.08 13.27 -14.34
N THR A 451 -17.98 13.49 -13.64
CA THR A 451 -16.64 13.44 -14.22
C THR A 451 -16.38 12.06 -14.77
N TYR A 452 -15.84 11.95 -15.98
CA TYR A 452 -15.49 10.67 -16.59
C TYR A 452 -14.12 10.68 -17.21
N VAL A 453 -13.54 9.50 -17.34
CA VAL A 453 -12.29 9.23 -18.02
C VAL A 453 -12.49 8.11 -19.02
N ILE A 454 -12.00 8.30 -20.25
CA ILE A 454 -11.89 7.24 -21.26
C ILE A 454 -10.41 7.03 -21.54
N CYS A 455 -9.95 5.80 -21.49
CA CYS A 455 -8.59 5.40 -21.84
C CYS A 455 -8.62 4.40 -23.00
N ASP A 456 -7.84 4.68 -24.04
CA ASP A 456 -7.53 3.72 -25.10
C ASP A 456 -6.10 3.22 -24.90
N PHE A 457 -5.98 1.99 -24.40
CA PHE A 457 -4.70 1.36 -24.10
C PHE A 457 -3.96 0.88 -25.37
N ALA A 458 -4.66 0.74 -26.49
CA ALA A 458 -4.04 0.34 -27.75
C ALA A 458 -3.36 1.54 -28.42
N GLU A 459 -4.03 2.71 -28.43
CA GLU A 459 -3.52 3.95 -29.02
C GLU A 459 -2.75 4.82 -28.02
N GLN A 460 -2.73 4.45 -26.72
CA GLN A 460 -2.07 5.20 -25.63
C GLN A 460 -2.59 6.64 -25.50
N ILE A 461 -3.90 6.83 -25.58
CA ILE A 461 -4.57 8.13 -25.45
C ILE A 461 -5.67 8.08 -24.38
N TYR A 462 -6.04 9.26 -23.93
CA TYR A 462 -7.13 9.43 -22.96
C TYR A 462 -7.99 10.66 -23.27
N GLU A 463 -9.20 10.64 -22.74
CA GLU A 463 -10.15 11.77 -22.72
C GLU A 463 -10.67 11.94 -21.29
N ILE A 464 -10.71 13.18 -20.80
CA ILE A 464 -11.31 13.54 -19.51
C ILE A 464 -12.43 14.52 -19.75
N GLY A 465 -13.65 14.17 -19.33
CA GLY A 465 -14.79 15.06 -19.30
C GLY A 465 -15.19 15.36 -17.88
N TYR A 466 -15.43 16.62 -17.58
CA TYR A 466 -15.80 17.04 -16.22
C TYR A 466 -17.32 17.18 -16.10
N GLY A 467 -17.87 16.72 -14.98
CA GLY A 467 -19.25 16.95 -14.60
C GLY A 467 -19.57 18.43 -14.43
N ALA A 468 -20.84 18.77 -14.51
CA ALA A 468 -21.31 20.15 -14.44
C ALA A 468 -21.31 20.71 -13.00
#